data_b453c61db81e52c7a183213473458510
#
_entry.id   b453c61db81e52c7a183213473458510
#
_cell.length_a   1.000
_cell.length_b   1.000
_cell.length_c   1.000
_cell.angle_alpha   90.00
_cell.angle_beta   90.00
_cell.angle_gamma   90.00
#
_symmetry.space_group_name_H-M   'P 1'
#
loop_
_entity.id
_entity.type
_entity.pdbx_description
1 polymer ?
#
loop_
_entity_poly.entity_id
_entity_poly.type
_entity_poly.pdbx_seq_one_letter_code
_entity_poly.pdbx_strand_id
1 'polypeptide(L)'
;MKKNFVTTINNENKMYPPLYLTLEEYEIDGLTVLYVYVPVGKTVYRNAGRIFDRNNESDIDITDNADMFFNLYARKQSTYFVNKIYPAIPLSSLRHDLMDRARRMTRVNTEHHPWVDMTDEEMLRSCGLILEDPETNKEGITLAAILLFGTDNRIMSVLPQHKTDAIFRVFNADRYDDRDVVITNLIESYDSLMEFGKKHLNDVFTLDGIQRVSPRDKILREIISNLLMHRDFSSGYVPKLVVKRDKLTTENANFAHGHGNLNLKTFQPFAKNPPIAKVFREIGLADELGSGMRNSYKYTKMYSGGEPVFTEADVFTTIIPPSEVATAMVGPSIELASKEQDKEQVTIQDLIQFCSVPRSRKKMQEFMGLAGRRNFSEKYIKPLLEMGKIKMTIPDKPNSRNQKYQKVNSEG
;
A
#
# COMPACT_ATOMS: atom_id res chain seq x y z
N MET A 1 -25.07 12.09 36.00
CA MET A 1 -23.73 12.64 35.67
C MET A 1 -22.93 11.69 34.81
N LYS A 2 -22.71 10.42 35.19
CA LYS A 2 -21.98 9.38 34.49
C LYS A 2 -22.39 9.19 33.00
N LYS A 3 -23.73 9.04 32.74
CA LYS A 3 -24.26 8.91 31.39
C LYS A 3 -23.93 10.10 30.48
N ASN A 4 -24.03 11.32 31.01
CA ASN A 4 -23.75 12.54 30.25
C ASN A 4 -22.26 12.66 29.92
N PHE A 5 -21.38 12.29 30.85
CA PHE A 5 -19.92 12.27 30.60
C PHE A 5 -19.59 11.31 29.47
N VAL A 6 -20.01 10.05 29.55
CA VAL A 6 -19.74 9.03 28.53
C VAL A 6 -20.32 9.46 27.16
N THR A 7 -21.53 10.01 27.12
CA THR A 7 -22.13 10.50 25.87
C THR A 7 -21.32 11.66 25.28
N THR A 8 -20.76 12.53 26.14
CA THR A 8 -19.96 13.68 25.67
C THR A 8 -18.61 13.25 25.06
N ILE A 9 -17.88 12.36 25.72
CA ILE A 9 -16.55 11.93 25.23
C ILE A 9 -16.64 11.01 24.03
N ASN A 10 -17.78 10.35 23.79
CA ASN A 10 -18.03 9.50 22.63
C ASN A 10 -18.72 10.25 21.47
N ASN A 11 -18.99 11.54 21.61
CA ASN A 11 -19.58 12.35 20.55
C ASN A 11 -18.46 12.95 19.70
N GLU A 12 -18.36 12.52 18.46
CA GLU A 12 -17.33 12.95 17.50
C GLU A 12 -17.30 14.47 17.25
N ASN A 13 -18.44 15.14 17.38
CA ASN A 13 -18.52 16.60 17.27
C ASN A 13 -17.94 17.33 18.50
N LYS A 14 -17.75 16.61 19.60
CA LYS A 14 -17.20 17.16 20.84
C LYS A 14 -15.80 16.66 21.15
N MET A 15 -15.55 15.37 20.93
CA MET A 15 -14.24 14.74 21.13
C MET A 15 -13.87 13.87 19.94
N TYR A 16 -12.84 14.22 19.21
CA TYR A 16 -12.36 13.45 18.08
C TYR A 16 -10.86 13.14 18.21
N PRO A 17 -10.44 11.89 17.99
CA PRO A 17 -11.28 10.71 17.92
C PRO A 17 -12.03 10.41 19.25
N PRO A 18 -13.04 9.55 19.25
CA PRO A 18 -13.75 9.17 20.47
C PRO A 18 -12.79 8.59 21.53
N LEU A 19 -13.03 8.95 22.79
CA LEU A 19 -12.18 8.53 23.91
C LEU A 19 -12.94 7.59 24.83
N TYR A 20 -12.49 6.35 24.93
CA TYR A 20 -13.10 5.35 25.82
C TYR A 20 -12.44 5.42 27.19
N LEU A 21 -13.17 5.93 28.20
CA LEU A 21 -12.73 6.00 29.58
C LEU A 21 -13.74 5.30 30.48
N THR A 22 -13.23 4.61 31.49
CA THR A 22 -14.04 3.98 32.52
C THR A 22 -14.17 4.92 33.72
N LEU A 23 -15.39 5.15 34.17
CA LEU A 23 -15.69 5.93 35.37
C LEU A 23 -15.89 4.98 36.55
N GLU A 24 -15.16 5.24 37.60
CA GLU A 24 -15.32 4.58 38.91
C GLU A 24 -16.02 5.53 39.90
N GLU A 25 -16.89 4.99 40.72
CA GLU A 25 -17.64 5.75 41.72
C GLU A 25 -17.09 5.39 43.11
N TYR A 26 -16.77 6.41 43.89
CA TYR A 26 -16.32 6.29 45.26
C TYR A 26 -17.26 7.13 46.15
N GLU A 27 -17.52 6.65 47.35
CA GLU A 27 -18.27 7.38 48.38
C GLU A 27 -17.29 7.93 49.42
N ILE A 28 -17.15 9.23 49.53
CA ILE A 28 -16.25 9.94 50.45
C ILE A 28 -17.08 10.96 51.21
N ASP A 29 -17.12 10.81 52.53
CA ASP A 29 -17.85 11.71 53.44
C ASP A 29 -19.34 11.90 53.05
N GLY A 30 -20.00 10.83 52.59
CA GLY A 30 -21.39 10.85 52.12
C GLY A 30 -21.62 11.54 50.78
N LEU A 31 -20.55 11.86 50.05
CA LEU A 31 -20.59 12.42 48.70
C LEU A 31 -20.08 11.41 47.67
N THR A 32 -20.83 11.25 46.57
CA THR A 32 -20.39 10.43 45.45
C THR A 32 -19.33 11.18 44.63
N VAL A 33 -18.11 10.63 44.60
CA VAL A 33 -17.00 11.14 43.83
C VAL A 33 -16.80 10.26 42.60
N LEU A 34 -16.73 10.86 41.42
CA LEU A 34 -16.43 10.17 40.16
C LEU A 34 -14.92 10.25 39.89
N TYR A 35 -14.28 9.10 39.81
CA TYR A 35 -12.89 8.98 39.43
C TYR A 35 -12.79 8.51 37.98
N VAL A 36 -11.91 9.14 37.20
CA VAL A 36 -11.55 8.72 35.85
C VAL A 36 -10.06 8.74 35.69
N TYR A 37 -9.50 7.60 35.34
CA TYR A 37 -8.11 7.54 34.93
C TYR A 37 -7.99 7.85 33.45
N VAL A 38 -7.22 8.88 33.09
CA VAL A 38 -6.92 9.24 31.71
C VAL A 38 -5.51 8.82 31.40
N PRO A 39 -5.31 7.71 30.65
CA PRO A 39 -3.96 7.25 30.31
C PRO A 39 -3.27 8.22 29.36
N VAL A 40 -1.94 8.23 29.40
CA VAL A 40 -1.14 8.96 28.41
C VAL A 40 -1.37 8.35 27.04
N GLY A 41 -2.11 9.07 26.19
CA GLY A 41 -2.43 8.63 24.83
C GLY A 41 -1.47 9.20 23.79
N LYS A 42 -1.18 8.42 22.74
CA LYS A 42 -0.36 8.84 21.59
C LYS A 42 -1.13 9.77 20.64
N THR A 43 -2.44 9.84 20.78
CA THR A 43 -3.31 10.59 19.89
C THR A 43 -3.48 12.04 20.36
N VAL A 44 -3.47 12.97 19.42
CA VAL A 44 -3.89 14.35 19.66
C VAL A 44 -5.39 14.42 19.48
N TYR A 45 -6.10 14.76 20.55
CA TYR A 45 -7.55 14.88 20.56
C TYR A 45 -7.99 16.28 20.20
N ARG A 46 -9.13 16.38 19.54
CA ARG A 46 -9.81 17.66 19.25
C ARG A 46 -11.07 17.77 20.09
N ASN A 47 -11.22 18.89 20.75
CA ASN A 47 -12.48 19.23 21.45
C ASN A 47 -13.24 20.27 20.62
N ALA A 48 -14.42 19.90 20.13
CA ALA A 48 -15.23 20.74 19.24
C ALA A 48 -14.42 21.29 18.03
N GLY A 49 -13.58 20.45 17.43
CA GLY A 49 -12.73 20.79 16.29
C GLY A 49 -11.42 21.51 16.65
N ARG A 50 -11.21 21.90 17.91
CA ARG A 50 -10.03 22.62 18.38
C ARG A 50 -9.06 21.73 19.13
N ILE A 51 -7.78 22.05 19.06
CA ILE A 51 -6.69 21.35 19.74
C ILE A 51 -6.19 22.24 20.86
N PHE A 52 -6.09 21.65 22.05
CA PHE A 52 -5.63 22.36 23.24
C PHE A 52 -4.36 21.71 23.79
N ASP A 53 -3.42 22.54 24.19
CA ASP A 53 -2.28 22.16 25.02
C ASP A 53 -2.36 22.87 26.37
N ARG A 54 -1.66 22.35 27.35
CA ARG A 54 -1.68 22.90 28.70
C ARG A 54 -0.34 23.50 29.05
N ASN A 55 -0.33 24.76 29.43
CA ASN A 55 0.77 25.33 30.20
C ASN A 55 0.50 25.13 31.71
N ASN A 56 1.36 25.65 32.57
CA ASN A 56 1.25 25.43 34.01
C ASN A 56 -0.11 25.86 34.61
N GLU A 57 -0.81 26.81 34.01
CA GLU A 57 -1.97 27.47 34.62
C GLU A 57 -3.25 27.44 33.76
N SER A 58 -3.13 27.28 32.44
CA SER A 58 -4.31 27.36 31.55
C SER A 58 -4.19 26.44 30.34
N ASP A 59 -5.34 26.11 29.75
CA ASP A 59 -5.42 25.45 28.46
C ASP A 59 -5.29 26.49 27.34
N ILE A 60 -4.39 26.26 26.42
CA ILE A 60 -4.10 27.13 25.26
C ILE A 60 -4.64 26.48 24.02
N ASP A 61 -5.45 27.22 23.27
CA ASP A 61 -5.87 26.80 21.93
C ASP A 61 -4.67 26.91 20.96
N ILE A 62 -4.21 25.78 20.46
CA ILE A 62 -3.06 25.68 19.56
C ILE A 62 -3.47 25.26 18.15
N THR A 63 -4.77 25.30 17.84
CA THR A 63 -5.32 24.80 16.58
C THR A 63 -4.62 25.41 15.36
N ASP A 64 -4.37 26.70 15.39
CA ASP A 64 -3.77 27.46 14.30
C ASP A 64 -2.27 27.75 14.51
N ASN A 65 -1.67 27.24 15.58
CA ASN A 65 -0.25 27.42 15.89
C ASN A 65 0.55 26.17 15.52
N ALA A 66 1.14 26.18 14.32
CA ALA A 66 1.86 25.04 13.76
C ALA A 66 3.02 24.55 14.64
N ASP A 67 3.77 25.46 15.27
CA ASP A 67 4.94 25.11 16.11
C ASP A 67 4.50 24.45 17.42
N MET A 68 3.48 25.00 18.07
CA MET A 68 2.95 24.41 19.31
C MET A 68 2.24 23.09 19.04
N PHE A 69 1.51 22.99 17.94
CA PHE A 69 0.89 21.74 17.49
C PHE A 69 1.95 20.66 17.24
N PHE A 70 3.01 21.00 16.50
CA PHE A 70 4.14 20.10 16.26
C PHE A 70 4.79 19.63 17.57
N ASN A 71 5.02 20.54 18.51
CA ASN A 71 5.60 20.21 19.81
C ASN A 71 4.70 19.30 20.65
N LEU A 72 3.38 19.54 20.67
CA LEU A 72 2.43 18.66 21.33
C LEU A 72 2.45 17.27 20.70
N TYR A 73 2.45 17.24 19.38
CA TYR A 73 2.46 16.00 18.61
C TYR A 73 3.74 15.21 18.85
N ALA A 74 4.91 15.85 18.80
CA ALA A 74 6.20 15.24 19.09
C ALA A 74 6.28 14.65 20.50
N ARG A 75 5.75 15.37 21.51
CA ARG A 75 5.65 14.86 22.88
C ARG A 75 4.72 13.65 23.00
N LYS A 76 3.61 13.65 22.27
CA LYS A 76 2.66 12.53 22.23
C LYS A 76 3.23 11.31 21.52
N GLN A 77 4.15 11.51 20.58
CA GLN A 77 4.85 10.44 19.86
C GLN A 77 6.16 9.99 20.52
N SER A 78 6.46 10.42 21.73
CA SER A 78 7.69 10.04 22.45
C SER A 78 7.90 8.52 22.56
N THR A 79 6.87 7.73 22.30
CA THR A 79 6.94 6.26 22.18
C THR A 79 6.41 5.82 20.82
N TYR A 80 7.24 5.90 19.80
CA TYR A 80 6.93 5.26 18.52
C TYR A 80 6.72 3.76 18.71
N PHE A 81 5.69 3.19 18.08
CA PHE A 81 5.44 1.74 18.17
C PHE A 81 6.65 0.90 17.75
N VAL A 82 7.41 1.39 16.77
CA VAL A 82 8.63 0.73 16.27
C VAL A 82 9.82 0.80 17.26
N ASN A 83 9.73 1.64 18.30
CA ASN A 83 10.74 1.72 19.37
C ASN A 83 10.51 0.69 20.48
N LYS A 84 9.42 -0.10 20.42
CA LYS A 84 9.20 -1.22 21.34
C LYS A 84 10.43 -2.12 21.36
N ILE A 85 11.01 -2.33 22.54
CA ILE A 85 12.18 -3.19 22.71
C ILE A 85 11.83 -4.63 22.95
N TYR A 86 12.76 -5.52 22.59
CA TYR A 86 12.68 -6.97 22.78
C TYR A 86 13.96 -7.49 23.46
N PRO A 87 14.09 -7.35 24.80
CA PRO A 87 15.32 -7.71 25.53
C PRO A 87 15.70 -9.19 25.44
N ALA A 88 14.70 -10.07 25.20
CA ALA A 88 14.93 -11.50 25.06
C ALA A 88 15.44 -11.93 23.68
N ILE A 89 15.44 -11.02 22.70
CA ILE A 89 15.90 -11.30 21.34
C ILE A 89 17.36 -10.88 21.21
N PRO A 90 18.30 -11.81 20.98
CA PRO A 90 19.70 -11.48 20.85
C PRO A 90 20.01 -10.80 19.51
N LEU A 91 21.07 -9.99 19.51
CA LEU A 91 21.55 -9.30 18.30
C LEU A 91 21.87 -10.27 17.16
N SER A 92 22.41 -11.44 17.48
CA SER A 92 22.71 -12.51 16.52
C SER A 92 21.49 -13.05 15.76
N SER A 93 20.27 -12.69 16.15
CA SER A 93 19.05 -13.03 15.40
C SER A 93 18.77 -12.09 14.23
N LEU A 94 19.52 -10.99 14.11
CA LEU A 94 19.47 -10.08 12.97
C LEU A 94 20.45 -10.57 11.87
N ARG A 95 20.14 -10.21 10.65
CA ARG A 95 20.92 -10.59 9.46
C ARG A 95 22.12 -9.67 9.26
N HIS A 96 23.31 -10.18 9.56
CA HIS A 96 24.57 -9.48 9.35
C HIS A 96 24.79 -9.09 7.87
N ASP A 97 24.41 -9.97 6.94
CA ASP A 97 24.54 -9.69 5.50
C ASP A 97 23.73 -8.46 5.02
N LEU A 98 22.58 -8.20 5.68
CA LEU A 98 21.79 -6.97 5.41
C LEU A 98 22.47 -5.73 6.01
N MET A 99 23.08 -5.84 7.19
CA MET A 99 23.85 -4.75 7.78
C MET A 99 25.08 -4.41 6.92
N ASP A 100 25.77 -5.43 6.41
CA ASP A 100 26.86 -5.23 5.44
C ASP A 100 26.37 -4.65 4.13
N ARG A 101 25.22 -5.06 3.65
CA ARG A 101 24.57 -4.44 2.50
C ARG A 101 24.30 -2.96 2.76
N ALA A 102 23.72 -2.62 3.92
CA ALA A 102 23.47 -1.23 4.32
C ALA A 102 24.76 -0.41 4.31
N ARG A 103 25.86 -0.90 4.89
CA ARG A 103 27.19 -0.26 4.85
C ARG A 103 27.70 -0.02 3.42
N ARG A 104 27.53 -1.01 2.53
CA ARG A 104 27.91 -0.82 1.11
C ARG A 104 27.09 0.25 0.42
N MET A 105 25.78 0.32 0.76
CA MET A 105 24.87 1.32 0.15
C MET A 105 25.23 2.74 0.61
N THR A 106 25.60 2.93 1.88
CA THR A 106 25.99 4.27 2.37
C THR A 106 27.23 4.82 1.64
N ARG A 107 28.19 3.98 1.25
CA ARG A 107 29.39 4.39 0.48
C ARG A 107 29.07 5.03 -0.86
N VAL A 108 27.95 4.67 -1.47
CA VAL A 108 27.52 5.26 -2.74
C VAL A 108 27.07 6.71 -2.56
N ASN A 109 26.52 7.03 -1.38
CA ASN A 109 25.97 8.34 -1.07
C ASN A 109 26.99 9.26 -0.38
N THR A 110 27.90 8.68 0.40
CA THR A 110 28.87 9.43 1.23
C THR A 110 30.18 8.66 1.29
N GLU A 111 31.26 9.24 0.76
CA GLU A 111 32.57 8.60 0.61
C GLU A 111 33.17 8.09 1.93
N HIS A 112 32.93 8.82 3.03
CA HIS A 112 33.40 8.49 4.38
C HIS A 112 32.26 8.36 5.37
N HIS A 113 31.29 7.45 5.09
CA HIS A 113 30.19 7.26 6.00
C HIS A 113 30.63 6.52 7.28
N PRO A 114 30.28 7.01 8.49
CA PRO A 114 30.75 6.42 9.76
C PRO A 114 30.41 4.94 9.95
N TRP A 115 29.31 4.45 9.38
CA TRP A 115 28.90 3.05 9.53
C TRP A 115 29.91 2.05 8.95
N VAL A 116 30.79 2.51 8.05
CA VAL A 116 31.77 1.63 7.40
C VAL A 116 32.73 1.03 8.41
N ASP A 117 33.10 1.83 9.44
CA ASP A 117 34.06 1.45 10.47
C ASP A 117 33.38 0.99 11.78
N MET A 118 32.07 1.06 11.87
CA MET A 118 31.29 0.64 13.04
C MET A 118 31.03 -0.88 13.03
N THR A 119 31.05 -1.48 14.21
CA THR A 119 30.47 -2.81 14.46
C THR A 119 28.95 -2.78 14.22
N ASP A 120 28.32 -3.94 14.12
CA ASP A 120 26.86 -4.03 13.98
C ASP A 120 26.13 -3.36 15.14
N GLU A 121 26.62 -3.58 16.36
CA GLU A 121 26.02 -2.98 17.54
C GLU A 121 26.15 -1.45 17.55
N GLU A 122 27.32 -0.91 17.24
CA GLU A 122 27.54 0.54 17.14
C GLU A 122 26.67 1.18 16.06
N MET A 123 26.57 0.55 14.90
CA MET A 123 25.68 0.98 13.82
C MET A 123 24.22 1.03 14.28
N LEU A 124 23.72 -0.03 14.91
CA LEU A 124 22.35 -0.10 15.41
C LEU A 124 22.08 0.95 16.48
N ARG A 125 23.03 1.15 17.43
CA ARG A 125 22.93 2.21 18.46
C ARG A 125 22.89 3.60 17.84
N SER A 126 23.73 3.85 16.85
CA SER A 126 23.76 5.15 16.14
C SER A 126 22.43 5.50 15.48
N CYS A 127 21.60 4.50 15.14
CA CYS A 127 20.29 4.66 14.54
C CYS A 127 19.12 4.65 15.53
N GLY A 128 19.39 4.46 16.83
CA GLY A 128 18.34 4.25 17.83
C GLY A 128 17.58 2.92 17.66
N LEU A 129 18.27 1.89 17.18
CA LEU A 129 17.73 0.55 16.96
C LEU A 129 18.00 -0.41 18.14
N ILE A 130 18.83 0.04 19.09
CA ILE A 130 19.00 -0.54 20.42
C ILE A 130 18.65 0.55 21.40
N LEU A 131 17.71 0.31 22.28
CA LEU A 131 17.22 1.26 23.27
C LEU A 131 17.11 0.60 24.63
N GLU A 132 17.21 1.41 25.68
CA GLU A 132 16.90 1.04 27.05
C GLU A 132 15.47 1.48 27.41
N ASP A 133 14.71 0.62 28.04
CA ASP A 133 13.40 0.93 28.57
C ASP A 133 13.56 1.65 29.91
N PRO A 134 13.14 2.92 30.01
CA PRO A 134 13.32 3.72 31.22
C PRO A 134 12.52 3.21 32.42
N GLU A 135 11.47 2.40 32.20
CA GLU A 135 10.65 1.83 33.30
C GLU A 135 11.27 0.56 33.87
N THR A 136 11.88 -0.26 33.02
CA THR A 136 12.43 -1.58 33.43
C THR A 136 13.94 -1.62 33.48
N ASN A 137 14.64 -0.57 33.03
CA ASN A 137 16.10 -0.52 32.85
C ASN A 137 16.67 -1.72 32.06
N LYS A 138 15.87 -2.28 31.17
CA LYS A 138 16.29 -3.36 30.28
C LYS A 138 16.61 -2.79 28.91
N GLU A 139 17.76 -3.16 28.40
CA GLU A 139 18.15 -2.86 27.03
C GLU A 139 17.70 -3.98 26.09
N GLY A 140 17.38 -3.61 24.85
CA GLY A 140 17.02 -4.56 23.81
C GLY A 140 16.98 -3.96 22.42
N ILE A 141 16.99 -4.85 21.42
CA ILE A 141 16.75 -4.44 20.03
C ILE A 141 15.31 -3.99 19.86
N THR A 142 15.11 -2.95 19.07
CA THR A 142 13.78 -2.40 18.81
C THR A 142 13.03 -3.18 17.73
N LEU A 143 11.71 -2.99 17.65
CA LEU A 143 10.92 -3.49 16.52
C LEU A 143 11.46 -2.95 15.18
N ALA A 144 11.91 -1.70 15.13
CA ALA A 144 12.54 -1.11 13.96
C ALA A 144 13.76 -1.91 13.49
N ALA A 145 14.64 -2.33 14.42
CA ALA A 145 15.79 -3.18 14.10
C ALA A 145 15.36 -4.52 13.47
N ILE A 146 14.34 -5.14 14.06
CA ILE A 146 13.81 -6.42 13.57
C ILE A 146 13.19 -6.24 12.18
N LEU A 147 12.42 -5.18 11.95
CA LEU A 147 11.81 -4.89 10.65
C LEU A 147 12.84 -4.57 9.56
N LEU A 148 13.96 -3.95 9.92
CA LEU A 148 15.02 -3.58 8.97
C LEU A 148 15.97 -4.75 8.67
N PHE A 149 16.36 -5.51 9.69
CA PHE A 149 17.46 -6.48 9.60
C PHE A 149 17.08 -7.90 10.07
N GLY A 150 15.82 -8.15 10.43
CA GLY A 150 15.36 -9.47 10.87
C GLY A 150 15.18 -10.44 9.71
N THR A 151 15.18 -11.74 10.05
CA THR A 151 14.67 -12.79 9.15
C THR A 151 13.15 -12.77 9.13
N ASP A 152 12.53 -13.31 8.08
CA ASP A 152 11.07 -13.40 7.95
C ASP A 152 10.43 -14.07 9.17
N ASN A 153 11.00 -15.18 9.64
CA ASN A 153 10.53 -15.87 10.84
C ASN A 153 10.61 -14.98 12.09
N ARG A 154 11.67 -14.18 12.21
CA ARG A 154 11.82 -13.26 13.35
C ARG A 154 10.79 -12.15 13.28
N ILE A 155 10.58 -11.57 12.12
CA ILE A 155 9.57 -10.53 11.91
C ILE A 155 8.19 -11.07 12.23
N MET A 156 7.81 -12.22 11.67
CA MET A 156 6.51 -12.86 11.90
C MET A 156 6.30 -13.26 13.37
N SER A 157 7.36 -13.54 14.12
CA SER A 157 7.25 -13.87 15.56
C SER A 157 6.87 -12.68 16.43
N VAL A 158 7.19 -11.44 16.02
CA VAL A 158 6.93 -10.21 16.79
C VAL A 158 5.81 -9.37 16.19
N LEU A 159 5.56 -9.50 14.89
CA LEU A 159 4.57 -8.75 14.12
C LEU A 159 3.88 -9.65 13.07
N PRO A 160 2.99 -10.57 13.50
CA PRO A 160 2.38 -11.58 12.62
C PRO A 160 1.59 -10.98 11.42
N GLN A 161 1.10 -9.74 11.55
CA GLN A 161 0.38 -9.02 10.48
C GLN A 161 1.31 -8.34 9.48
N HIS A 162 2.66 -8.47 9.61
CA HIS A 162 3.59 -7.81 8.71
C HIS A 162 3.50 -8.39 7.30
N LYS A 163 2.99 -7.59 6.39
CA LYS A 163 2.96 -7.86 4.96
C LYS A 163 2.68 -6.58 4.17
N THR A 164 2.97 -6.60 2.88
CA THR A 164 2.58 -5.58 1.90
C THR A 164 2.07 -6.29 0.65
N ASP A 165 0.89 -5.93 0.17
CA ASP A 165 0.32 -6.47 -1.06
C ASP A 165 0.74 -5.61 -2.26
N ALA A 166 1.40 -6.21 -3.25
CA ALA A 166 1.63 -5.63 -4.56
C ALA A 166 0.65 -6.26 -5.55
N ILE A 167 -0.17 -5.44 -6.20
CA ILE A 167 -1.30 -5.89 -7.02
C ILE A 167 -1.25 -5.22 -8.38
N PHE A 168 -1.30 -6.02 -9.44
CA PHE A 168 -1.55 -5.56 -10.80
C PHE A 168 -2.98 -5.94 -11.20
N ARG A 169 -3.78 -4.94 -11.61
CA ARG A 169 -5.19 -5.10 -11.97
C ARG A 169 -5.52 -4.19 -13.14
N VAL A 170 -5.37 -4.69 -14.34
CA VAL A 170 -5.61 -3.95 -15.60
C VAL A 170 -6.65 -4.63 -16.47
N PHE A 171 -6.63 -5.96 -16.54
CA PHE A 171 -7.49 -6.76 -17.42
C PHE A 171 -8.66 -7.37 -16.68
N ASN A 172 -8.47 -7.77 -15.44
CA ASN A 172 -9.49 -8.43 -14.63
C ASN A 172 -10.07 -7.45 -13.59
N ALA A 173 -11.36 -7.10 -13.76
CA ALA A 173 -12.03 -6.18 -12.83
C ALA A 173 -12.33 -6.82 -11.47
N ASP A 174 -12.62 -8.13 -11.42
CA ASP A 174 -13.06 -8.84 -10.22
C ASP A 174 -11.90 -9.40 -9.39
N ARG A 175 -10.77 -9.70 -10.04
CA ARG A 175 -9.58 -10.26 -9.42
C ARG A 175 -8.35 -9.39 -9.74
N TYR A 176 -7.19 -9.93 -9.55
CA TYR A 176 -5.91 -9.35 -9.96
C TYR A 176 -5.34 -10.17 -11.12
N ASP A 177 -4.59 -9.52 -11.99
CA ASP A 177 -3.88 -10.18 -13.09
C ASP A 177 -2.54 -10.75 -12.59
N ASP A 178 -1.92 -10.03 -11.63
CA ASP A 178 -0.73 -10.47 -10.91
C ASP A 178 -0.75 -9.94 -9.47
N ARG A 179 -0.17 -10.70 -8.54
CA ARG A 179 -0.07 -10.32 -7.13
C ARG A 179 1.17 -10.90 -6.49
N ASP A 180 1.85 -10.08 -5.72
CA ASP A 180 2.91 -10.50 -4.82
C ASP A 180 2.59 -10.08 -3.37
N VAL A 181 2.87 -10.97 -2.41
CA VAL A 181 2.67 -10.73 -0.98
C VAL A 181 4.02 -10.69 -0.30
N VAL A 182 4.50 -9.48 -0.09
CA VAL A 182 5.83 -9.22 0.47
C VAL A 182 5.76 -9.27 2.00
N ILE A 183 6.47 -10.22 2.62
CA ILE A 183 6.49 -10.45 4.08
C ILE A 183 7.87 -10.27 4.71
N THR A 184 8.89 -9.98 3.91
CA THR A 184 10.28 -9.89 4.33
C THR A 184 10.61 -8.54 5.01
N ASN A 185 11.88 -8.37 5.44
CA ASN A 185 12.36 -7.12 6.03
C ASN A 185 12.19 -5.93 5.08
N LEU A 186 12.23 -4.70 5.63
CA LEU A 186 11.89 -3.50 4.86
C LEU A 186 12.87 -3.20 3.71
N ILE A 187 14.14 -3.61 3.83
CA ILE A 187 15.16 -3.40 2.78
C ILE A 187 14.86 -4.30 1.58
N GLU A 188 14.63 -5.58 1.80
CA GLU A 188 14.26 -6.53 0.74
C GLU A 188 12.82 -6.31 0.24
N SER A 189 11.91 -5.82 1.11
CA SER A 189 10.57 -5.40 0.70
C SER A 189 10.63 -4.24 -0.30
N TYR A 190 11.54 -3.29 -0.09
CA TYR A 190 11.76 -2.22 -1.05
C TYR A 190 12.18 -2.76 -2.42
N ASP A 191 13.13 -3.68 -2.46
CA ASP A 191 13.59 -4.30 -3.72
C ASP A 191 12.45 -5.02 -4.44
N SER A 192 11.71 -5.87 -3.72
CA SER A 192 10.59 -6.65 -4.29
C SER A 192 9.50 -5.75 -4.86
N LEU A 193 9.13 -4.68 -4.13
CA LEU A 193 8.14 -3.72 -4.61
C LEU A 193 8.63 -2.91 -5.81
N MET A 194 9.92 -2.55 -5.85
CA MET A 194 10.55 -1.89 -7.01
C MET A 194 10.54 -2.80 -8.24
N GLU A 195 10.88 -4.07 -8.08
CA GLU A 195 10.84 -5.07 -9.16
C GLU A 195 9.41 -5.26 -9.68
N PHE A 196 8.45 -5.39 -8.75
CA PHE A 196 7.03 -5.50 -9.12
C PHE A 196 6.56 -4.27 -9.91
N GLY A 197 6.86 -3.07 -9.42
CA GLY A 197 6.52 -1.83 -10.13
C GLY A 197 7.18 -1.74 -11.51
N LYS A 198 8.45 -2.10 -11.63
CA LYS A 198 9.18 -2.13 -12.92
C LYS A 198 8.64 -3.17 -13.89
N LYS A 199 8.18 -4.32 -13.39
CA LYS A 199 7.55 -5.37 -14.19
C LYS A 199 6.25 -4.91 -14.85
N HIS A 200 5.48 -4.04 -14.15
CA HIS A 200 4.13 -3.66 -14.57
C HIS A 200 3.99 -2.23 -15.09
N LEU A 201 5.06 -1.46 -15.12
CA LEU A 201 5.08 -0.09 -15.65
C LEU A 201 6.21 0.10 -16.64
N ASN A 202 5.92 0.65 -17.80
CA ASN A 202 6.94 0.99 -18.78
C ASN A 202 7.78 2.18 -18.32
N ASP A 203 9.05 2.15 -18.71
CA ASP A 203 9.92 3.32 -18.59
C ASP A 203 9.74 4.22 -19.82
N VAL A 204 9.41 5.47 -19.57
CA VAL A 204 9.26 6.48 -20.63
C VAL A 204 10.62 7.18 -20.80
N PHE A 205 11.12 7.24 -22.05
CA PHE A 205 12.33 8.01 -22.33
C PHE A 205 12.15 9.47 -21.99
N THR A 206 12.93 9.96 -21.04
CA THR A 206 12.82 11.34 -20.57
C THR A 206 14.19 11.92 -20.29
N LEU A 207 14.35 13.23 -20.56
CA LEU A 207 15.54 13.99 -20.23
C LEU A 207 15.23 15.01 -19.13
N ASP A 208 16.06 15.05 -18.09
CA ASP A 208 16.09 16.13 -17.10
C ASP A 208 17.34 16.99 -17.39
N GLY A 209 17.15 18.12 -18.06
CA GLY A 209 18.24 18.82 -18.72
C GLY A 209 18.89 17.96 -19.78
N ILE A 210 20.19 17.66 -19.63
CA ILE A 210 20.99 16.82 -20.54
C ILE A 210 21.10 15.36 -20.08
N GLN A 211 20.60 15.05 -18.90
CA GLN A 211 20.72 13.71 -18.33
C GLN A 211 19.47 12.88 -18.59
N ARG A 212 19.70 11.63 -19.03
CA ARG A 212 18.62 10.64 -19.11
C ARG A 212 18.19 10.26 -17.70
N VAL A 213 16.90 10.37 -17.43
CA VAL A 213 16.27 9.93 -16.18
C VAL A 213 15.17 8.92 -16.47
N SER A 214 14.89 8.05 -15.50
CA SER A 214 13.71 7.19 -15.49
C SER A 214 12.68 7.80 -14.54
N PRO A 215 11.68 8.52 -15.04
CA PRO A 215 10.65 9.08 -14.16
C PRO A 215 9.88 7.99 -13.42
N ARG A 216 9.64 6.84 -14.06
CA ARG A 216 9.05 5.66 -13.42
C ARG A 216 9.82 5.25 -12.18
N ASP A 217 11.12 5.05 -12.29
CA ASP A 217 11.96 4.58 -11.18
C ASP A 217 12.04 5.63 -10.07
N LYS A 218 12.06 6.91 -10.42
CA LYS A 218 12.02 8.02 -9.43
C LYS A 218 10.70 8.05 -8.67
N ILE A 219 9.58 7.89 -9.37
CA ILE A 219 8.25 7.82 -8.74
C ILE A 219 8.14 6.59 -7.84
N LEU A 220 8.49 5.40 -8.37
CA LEU A 220 8.43 4.16 -7.60
C LEU A 220 9.28 4.24 -6.33
N ARG A 221 10.52 4.74 -6.44
CA ARG A 221 11.41 4.94 -5.29
C ARG A 221 10.74 5.76 -4.20
N GLU A 222 10.13 6.87 -4.57
CA GLU A 222 9.50 7.78 -3.62
C GLU A 222 8.27 7.18 -2.95
N ILE A 223 7.31 6.65 -3.73
CA ILE A 223 6.06 6.13 -3.17
C ILE A 223 6.27 4.83 -2.39
N ILE A 224 7.24 3.98 -2.77
CA ILE A 224 7.56 2.76 -2.06
C ILE A 224 8.29 3.08 -0.74
N SER A 225 9.25 4.01 -0.77
CA SER A 225 9.91 4.46 0.46
C SER A 225 8.89 5.04 1.44
N ASN A 226 7.98 5.88 0.96
CA ASN A 226 6.91 6.45 1.79
C ASN A 226 5.97 5.37 2.34
N LEU A 227 5.59 4.39 1.53
CA LEU A 227 4.76 3.25 1.92
C LEU A 227 5.39 2.46 3.08
N LEU A 228 6.70 2.23 3.03
CA LEU A 228 7.43 1.43 4.02
C LEU A 228 7.80 2.24 5.27
N MET A 229 8.22 3.51 5.11
CA MET A 229 8.70 4.33 6.23
C MET A 229 7.55 4.91 7.07
N HIS A 230 6.44 5.28 6.46
CA HIS A 230 5.39 6.07 7.11
C HIS A 230 4.14 5.28 7.52
N ARG A 231 4.17 3.95 7.39
CA ARG A 231 3.03 3.13 7.80
C ARG A 231 2.90 3.05 9.33
N ASP A 232 1.68 2.93 9.80
CA ASP A 232 1.40 2.54 11.18
C ASP A 232 1.56 1.02 11.34
N PHE A 233 2.66 0.60 11.97
CA PHE A 233 2.95 -0.80 12.23
C PHE A 233 2.09 -1.43 13.34
N SER A 234 1.36 -0.61 14.11
CA SER A 234 0.42 -1.11 15.13
C SER A 234 -0.91 -1.56 14.52
N SER A 235 -1.21 -1.10 13.31
CA SER A 235 -2.45 -1.40 12.61
C SER A 235 -2.40 -2.75 11.89
N GLY A 236 -3.53 -3.48 11.90
CA GLY A 236 -3.74 -4.66 11.08
C GLY A 236 -4.09 -4.38 9.61
N TYR A 237 -4.21 -3.11 9.20
CA TYR A 237 -4.45 -2.74 7.82
C TYR A 237 -3.27 -3.15 6.94
N VAL A 238 -3.55 -3.85 5.84
CA VAL A 238 -2.52 -4.32 4.91
C VAL A 238 -2.16 -3.22 3.94
N PRO A 239 -0.90 -2.72 3.96
CA PRO A 239 -0.43 -1.77 2.96
C PRO A 239 -0.47 -2.36 1.56
N LYS A 240 -0.71 -1.51 0.56
CA LYS A 240 -0.86 -1.95 -0.83
C LYS A 240 -0.10 -1.03 -1.79
N LEU A 241 0.50 -1.67 -2.79
CA LEU A 241 0.96 -1.04 -4.03
C LEU A 241 0.07 -1.59 -5.15
N VAL A 242 -0.77 -0.77 -5.77
CA VAL A 242 -1.74 -1.21 -6.77
C VAL A 242 -1.51 -0.51 -8.09
N VAL A 243 -1.18 -1.27 -9.12
CA VAL A 243 -1.06 -0.81 -10.51
C VAL A 243 -2.36 -1.09 -11.23
N LYS A 244 -3.03 -0.04 -11.71
CA LYS A 244 -4.22 -0.10 -12.56
C LYS A 244 -3.94 0.61 -13.89
N ARG A 245 -4.86 0.48 -14.85
CA ARG A 245 -4.73 1.13 -16.14
C ARG A 245 -4.68 2.66 -16.03
N ASP A 246 -5.51 3.21 -15.16
CA ASP A 246 -5.74 4.65 -14.98
C ASP A 246 -4.95 5.26 -13.82
N LYS A 247 -4.39 4.44 -12.93
CA LYS A 247 -3.68 4.92 -11.74
C LYS A 247 -2.74 3.91 -11.12
N LEU A 248 -1.64 4.41 -10.57
CA LEU A 248 -0.80 3.73 -9.62
C LEU A 248 -1.14 4.26 -8.22
N THR A 249 -1.45 3.38 -7.29
CA THR A 249 -1.90 3.77 -5.95
C THR A 249 -1.07 3.08 -4.89
N THR A 250 -0.69 3.81 -3.83
CA THR A 250 -0.22 3.22 -2.58
C THR A 250 -1.18 3.56 -1.45
N GLU A 251 -1.40 2.62 -0.55
CA GLU A 251 -2.27 2.76 0.62
C GLU A 251 -1.57 2.17 1.84
N ASN A 252 -1.55 2.89 2.96
CA ASN A 252 -1.09 2.38 4.25
C ASN A 252 -1.87 2.97 5.41
N ALA A 253 -2.00 2.19 6.49
CA ALA A 253 -2.53 2.70 7.75
C ALA A 253 -1.71 3.90 8.22
N ASN A 254 -2.40 4.87 8.75
CA ASN A 254 -1.84 6.16 9.09
C ASN A 254 -2.41 6.71 10.40
N PHE A 255 -1.59 7.39 11.18
CA PHE A 255 -2.07 8.33 12.19
C PHE A 255 -2.18 9.69 11.52
N ALA A 256 -3.41 10.08 11.19
CA ALA A 256 -3.65 11.33 10.49
C ALA A 256 -3.36 12.53 11.39
N HIS A 257 -2.63 13.52 10.86
CA HIS A 257 -2.45 14.83 11.49
C HIS A 257 -3.51 15.81 11.02
N GLY A 258 -4.08 15.55 9.86
CA GLY A 258 -5.15 16.27 9.24
C GLY A 258 -5.94 15.31 8.34
N HIS A 259 -7.01 15.79 7.72
CA HIS A 259 -7.81 15.02 6.79
C HIS A 259 -7.96 15.79 5.49
N GLY A 260 -7.77 15.09 4.37
CA GLY A 260 -7.93 15.64 3.04
C GLY A 260 -6.64 15.63 2.21
N ASN A 261 -6.69 16.30 1.07
CA ASN A 261 -5.57 16.35 0.14
C ASN A 261 -4.45 17.24 0.67
N LEU A 262 -3.23 16.73 0.66
CA LEU A 262 -2.05 17.48 1.06
C LEU A 262 -1.69 18.49 -0.05
N ASN A 263 -1.27 19.67 0.38
CA ASN A 263 -0.83 20.74 -0.51
C ASN A 263 0.67 20.98 -0.34
N LEU A 264 1.41 20.98 -1.44
CA LEU A 264 2.86 21.24 -1.47
C LEU A 264 3.29 22.53 -0.74
N LYS A 265 2.43 23.56 -0.74
CA LYS A 265 2.77 24.87 -0.14
C LYS A 265 2.66 24.86 1.38
N THR A 266 1.80 24.01 1.94
CA THR A 266 1.49 23.97 3.37
C THR A 266 1.95 22.69 4.05
N PHE A 267 2.38 21.71 3.28
CA PHE A 267 2.84 20.43 3.80
C PHE A 267 4.15 20.58 4.56
N GLN A 268 4.13 20.20 5.83
CA GLN A 268 5.33 20.06 6.65
C GLN A 268 5.67 18.57 6.81
N PRO A 269 6.81 18.13 6.26
CA PRO A 269 7.18 16.73 6.33
C PRO A 269 7.65 16.35 7.73
N PHE A 270 7.22 15.19 8.20
CA PHE A 270 7.75 14.59 9.43
C PHE A 270 7.80 13.06 9.28
N ALA A 271 8.75 12.46 9.99
CA ALA A 271 8.93 11.02 9.97
C ALA A 271 8.00 10.34 10.99
N LYS A 272 7.10 9.46 10.53
CA LYS A 272 6.23 8.69 11.43
C LYS A 272 6.96 7.56 12.15
N ASN A 273 8.04 7.06 11.56
CA ASN A 273 8.94 6.06 12.15
C ASN A 273 10.40 6.54 12.01
N PRO A 274 10.87 7.47 12.85
CA PRO A 274 12.17 8.13 12.69
C PRO A 274 13.36 7.18 12.57
N PRO A 275 13.49 6.07 13.35
CA PRO A 275 14.61 5.15 13.19
C PRO A 275 14.64 4.48 11.81
N ILE A 276 13.48 4.07 11.29
CA ILE A 276 13.37 3.48 9.95
C ILE A 276 13.73 4.51 8.89
N ALA A 277 13.16 5.72 9.00
CA ALA A 277 13.42 6.81 8.07
C ALA A 277 14.91 7.20 8.07
N LYS A 278 15.58 7.19 9.22
CA LYS A 278 17.02 7.44 9.33
C LYS A 278 17.79 6.41 8.50
N VAL A 279 17.56 5.12 8.72
CA VAL A 279 18.25 4.06 7.98
C VAL A 279 18.00 4.18 6.48
N PHE A 280 16.75 4.38 6.04
CA PHE A 280 16.41 4.52 4.62
C PHE A 280 17.14 5.71 3.96
N ARG A 281 17.30 6.82 4.65
CA ARG A 281 18.08 7.97 4.15
C ARG A 281 19.55 7.65 4.04
N GLU A 282 20.14 7.11 5.11
CA GLU A 282 21.58 6.78 5.13
C GLU A 282 21.96 5.81 4.01
N ILE A 283 21.12 4.80 3.73
CA ILE A 283 21.37 3.84 2.66
C ILE A 283 20.86 4.31 1.29
N GLY A 284 20.35 5.53 1.17
CA GLY A 284 19.93 6.15 -0.09
C GLY A 284 18.64 5.61 -0.68
N LEU A 285 17.78 4.95 0.10
CA LEU A 285 16.45 4.53 -0.36
C LEU A 285 15.42 5.67 -0.28
N ALA A 286 15.65 6.65 0.57
CA ALA A 286 14.83 7.84 0.69
C ALA A 286 15.69 9.11 0.58
N ASP A 287 15.08 10.19 0.12
CA ASP A 287 15.70 11.51 0.09
C ASP A 287 15.53 12.24 1.44
N GLU A 288 16.11 13.45 1.57
CA GLU A 288 15.89 14.29 2.75
C GLU A 288 14.42 14.67 2.92
N LEU A 289 14.02 14.88 4.17
CA LEU A 289 12.65 15.25 4.54
C LEU A 289 12.15 16.46 3.72
N GLY A 290 11.06 16.26 2.99
CA GLY A 290 10.36 17.29 2.21
C GLY A 290 10.72 17.38 0.73
N SER A 291 11.77 16.72 0.28
CA SER A 291 12.08 16.63 -1.16
C SER A 291 11.14 15.65 -1.89
N GLY A 292 10.70 14.60 -1.22
CA GLY A 292 9.96 13.49 -1.80
C GLY A 292 8.65 13.88 -2.47
N MET A 293 7.83 14.70 -1.82
CA MET A 293 6.60 15.18 -2.44
C MET A 293 6.88 16.02 -3.69
N ARG A 294 7.88 16.92 -3.63
CA ARG A 294 8.28 17.75 -4.79
C ARG A 294 8.79 16.88 -5.94
N ASN A 295 9.59 15.86 -5.64
CA ASN A 295 10.07 14.90 -6.62
C ASN A 295 8.92 14.11 -7.24
N SER A 296 7.94 13.69 -6.45
CA SER A 296 6.74 13.01 -6.95
C SER A 296 5.98 13.89 -7.95
N TYR A 297 5.77 15.19 -7.66
CA TYR A 297 5.14 16.11 -8.61
C TYR A 297 5.96 16.28 -9.88
N LYS A 298 7.28 16.54 -9.75
CA LYS A 298 8.18 16.72 -10.89
C LYS A 298 8.16 15.51 -11.81
N TYR A 299 8.39 14.33 -11.26
CA TYR A 299 8.52 13.11 -12.07
C TYR A 299 7.19 12.57 -12.57
N THR A 300 6.08 12.77 -11.84
CA THR A 300 4.73 12.45 -12.37
C THR A 300 4.40 13.29 -13.58
N LYS A 301 4.71 14.59 -13.55
CA LYS A 301 4.51 15.45 -14.70
C LYS A 301 5.34 15.02 -15.91
N MET A 302 6.58 14.56 -15.69
CA MET A 302 7.44 14.03 -16.75
C MET A 302 6.94 12.68 -17.29
N TYR A 303 6.32 11.85 -16.42
CA TYR A 303 5.91 10.50 -16.74
C TYR A 303 4.57 10.44 -17.46
N SER A 304 3.62 11.26 -17.07
CA SER A 304 2.23 11.19 -17.54
C SER A 304 1.62 12.53 -17.93
N GLY A 305 2.31 13.65 -17.67
CA GLY A 305 1.73 14.99 -17.80
C GLY A 305 0.76 15.37 -16.70
N GLY A 306 0.38 14.44 -15.82
CA GLY A 306 -0.54 14.66 -14.70
C GLY A 306 0.16 15.10 -13.41
N GLU A 307 -0.61 15.17 -12.33
CA GLU A 307 -0.12 15.50 -10.99
C GLU A 307 -0.49 14.39 -9.99
N PRO A 308 0.39 14.09 -9.02
CA PRO A 308 0.08 13.14 -7.96
C PRO A 308 -0.94 13.72 -6.99
N VAL A 309 -1.75 12.85 -6.38
CA VAL A 309 -2.66 13.20 -5.30
C VAL A 309 -2.23 12.45 -4.04
N PHE A 310 -2.03 13.18 -2.96
CA PHE A 310 -1.74 12.63 -1.63
C PHE A 310 -2.90 12.97 -0.71
N THR A 311 -3.53 11.96 -0.16
CA THR A 311 -4.67 12.13 0.77
C THR A 311 -4.29 11.61 2.14
N GLU A 312 -4.37 12.47 3.14
CA GLU A 312 -4.19 12.11 4.53
C GLU A 312 -5.54 11.81 5.19
N ALA A 313 -5.65 10.61 5.74
CA ALA A 313 -6.76 10.11 6.54
C ALA A 313 -6.24 8.94 7.40
N ASP A 314 -7.11 8.14 8.03
CA ASP A 314 -6.72 6.91 8.73
C ASP A 314 -6.00 5.90 7.81
N VAL A 315 -6.26 6.01 6.51
CA VAL A 315 -5.46 5.40 5.45
C VAL A 315 -4.84 6.51 4.63
N PHE A 316 -3.51 6.58 4.62
CA PHE A 316 -2.78 7.47 3.73
C PHE A 316 -2.77 6.89 2.32
N THR A 317 -3.23 7.67 1.36
CA THR A 317 -3.34 7.25 -0.03
C THR A 317 -2.52 8.16 -0.93
N THR A 318 -1.70 7.54 -1.79
CA THR A 318 -1.03 8.22 -2.89
C THR A 318 -1.61 7.74 -4.21
N ILE A 319 -1.96 8.64 -5.10
CA ILE A 319 -2.43 8.34 -6.45
C ILE A 319 -1.51 9.02 -7.46
N ILE A 320 -0.92 8.22 -8.34
CA ILE A 320 -0.11 8.69 -9.47
C ILE A 320 -0.88 8.35 -10.76
N PRO A 321 -1.24 9.34 -11.59
CA PRO A 321 -1.84 9.08 -12.89
C PRO A 321 -0.75 8.61 -13.88
N PRO A 322 -0.77 7.36 -14.39
CA PRO A 322 0.10 6.94 -15.47
C PRO A 322 -0.44 7.43 -16.81
N SER A 323 0.44 7.59 -17.80
CA SER A 323 0.00 7.76 -19.17
C SER A 323 -0.43 6.42 -19.77
N GLU A 324 -1.26 6.46 -20.83
CA GLU A 324 -1.63 5.25 -21.56
C GLU A 324 -0.39 4.46 -22.05
N VAL A 325 0.66 5.17 -22.45
CA VAL A 325 1.94 4.58 -22.88
C VAL A 325 2.62 3.83 -21.72
N ALA A 326 2.51 4.33 -20.50
CA ALA A 326 3.14 3.74 -19.32
C ALA A 326 2.55 2.36 -18.95
N THR A 327 1.29 2.14 -19.23
CA THR A 327 0.57 0.88 -18.96
C THR A 327 0.32 0.04 -20.21
N ALA A 328 0.63 0.57 -21.40
CA ALA A 328 0.25 -0.02 -22.69
C ALA A 328 0.97 -1.33 -23.04
N MET A 329 2.09 -1.66 -22.40
CA MET A 329 2.91 -2.81 -22.82
C MET A 329 3.37 -3.72 -21.66
N VAL A 330 2.76 -3.60 -20.49
CA VAL A 330 3.17 -4.32 -19.29
C VAL A 330 2.16 -5.40 -18.94
N GLY A 331 2.65 -6.59 -18.87
CA GLY A 331 1.87 -7.82 -18.74
C GLY A 331 1.94 -8.63 -20.03
N PRO A 332 1.35 -9.81 -20.08
CA PRO A 332 1.11 -10.50 -21.35
C PRO A 332 0.43 -9.48 -22.25
N SER A 333 1.10 -9.14 -23.33
CA SER A 333 0.87 -7.94 -24.15
C SER A 333 -0.63 -7.58 -24.18
N ILE A 334 -0.97 -6.31 -23.86
CA ILE A 334 -2.32 -5.76 -24.04
C ILE A 334 -2.86 -6.14 -25.43
N GLU A 335 -1.99 -6.23 -26.44
CA GLU A 335 -2.32 -6.80 -27.75
C GLU A 335 -2.82 -8.23 -27.69
N LEU A 336 -2.38 -9.08 -26.73
CA LEU A 336 -2.92 -10.44 -26.59
C LEU A 336 -4.23 -10.45 -25.78
N ALA A 337 -4.41 -9.55 -24.80
CA ALA A 337 -5.66 -9.47 -24.04
C ALA A 337 -6.74 -8.65 -24.76
N SER A 338 -6.39 -7.57 -25.46
CA SER A 338 -7.31 -6.89 -26.38
C SER A 338 -7.58 -7.73 -27.63
N LYS A 339 -6.58 -8.47 -28.14
CA LYS A 339 -6.79 -9.47 -29.17
C LYS A 339 -7.54 -10.71 -28.67
N GLU A 340 -7.50 -11.04 -27.37
CA GLU A 340 -8.34 -12.09 -26.80
C GLU A 340 -9.76 -11.61 -26.50
N GLN A 341 -9.98 -10.38 -26.06
CA GLN A 341 -11.30 -9.78 -25.93
C GLN A 341 -11.91 -9.43 -27.29
N ASP A 342 -11.14 -8.86 -28.21
CA ASP A 342 -11.54 -8.65 -29.61
C ASP A 342 -11.68 -9.99 -30.35
N LYS A 343 -10.87 -11.01 -30.06
CA LYS A 343 -11.06 -12.38 -30.56
C LYS A 343 -12.32 -13.03 -29.98
N GLU A 344 -12.70 -12.81 -28.71
CA GLU A 344 -13.96 -13.35 -28.19
C GLU A 344 -15.18 -12.64 -28.81
N GLN A 345 -15.15 -11.35 -29.05
CA GLN A 345 -16.24 -10.63 -29.72
C GLN A 345 -16.26 -10.85 -31.23
N VAL A 346 -15.13 -10.84 -31.89
CA VAL A 346 -14.96 -11.17 -33.31
C VAL A 346 -15.29 -12.66 -33.54
N THR A 347 -14.87 -13.55 -32.64
CA THR A 347 -15.09 -14.98 -32.77
C THR A 347 -16.54 -15.43 -32.62
N ILE A 348 -17.41 -14.72 -31.88
CA ILE A 348 -18.85 -15.11 -31.85
C ILE A 348 -19.53 -14.82 -33.20
N GLN A 349 -19.27 -13.66 -33.79
CA GLN A 349 -19.81 -13.36 -35.14
C GLN A 349 -19.14 -14.21 -36.22
N ASP A 350 -17.82 -14.39 -36.12
CA ASP A 350 -17.09 -15.26 -37.04
C ASP A 350 -17.49 -16.74 -36.88
N LEU A 351 -17.77 -17.19 -35.63
CA LEU A 351 -18.29 -18.52 -35.36
C LEU A 351 -19.66 -18.73 -36.01
N ILE A 352 -20.55 -17.73 -35.93
CA ILE A 352 -21.86 -17.78 -36.63
C ILE A 352 -21.64 -17.82 -38.15
N GLN A 353 -20.69 -17.02 -38.66
CA GLN A 353 -20.35 -17.03 -40.08
C GLN A 353 -19.66 -18.34 -40.53
N PHE A 354 -18.78 -18.89 -39.67
CA PHE A 354 -18.17 -20.21 -39.90
C PHE A 354 -19.20 -21.33 -39.97
N CYS A 355 -20.36 -21.18 -39.32
CA CYS A 355 -21.49 -22.06 -39.37
C CYS A 355 -22.42 -21.83 -40.59
N SER A 356 -22.08 -20.98 -41.56
CA SER A 356 -22.79 -20.89 -42.87
C SER A 356 -22.85 -22.22 -43.56
N VAL A 357 -21.86 -23.08 -43.34
CA VAL A 357 -21.85 -24.50 -43.71
C VAL A 357 -21.91 -25.35 -42.44
N PRO A 358 -22.69 -26.46 -42.42
CA PRO A 358 -22.86 -27.31 -41.25
C PRO A 358 -21.53 -27.76 -40.63
N ARG A 359 -21.25 -27.36 -39.36
CA ARG A 359 -20.01 -27.64 -38.64
C ARG A 359 -20.23 -28.49 -37.39
N SER A 360 -19.34 -29.45 -37.14
CA SER A 360 -19.38 -30.23 -35.90
C SER A 360 -18.86 -29.40 -34.71
N ARG A 361 -19.29 -29.75 -33.49
CA ARG A 361 -18.81 -29.12 -32.26
C ARG A 361 -17.27 -29.06 -32.18
N LYS A 362 -16.61 -30.14 -32.60
CA LYS A 362 -15.14 -30.21 -32.60
C LYS A 362 -14.51 -29.15 -33.51
N LYS A 363 -15.04 -29.01 -34.73
CA LYS A 363 -14.56 -28.00 -35.71
C LYS A 363 -14.83 -26.56 -35.22
N MET A 364 -15.94 -26.33 -34.53
CA MET A 364 -16.28 -25.04 -33.95
C MET A 364 -15.31 -24.70 -32.80
N GLN A 365 -14.94 -25.70 -31.97
CA GLN A 365 -13.92 -25.53 -30.91
C GLN A 365 -12.53 -25.24 -31.48
N GLU A 366 -12.11 -25.97 -32.49
CA GLU A 366 -10.83 -25.79 -33.18
C GLU A 366 -10.75 -24.39 -33.82
N PHE A 367 -11.85 -23.96 -34.46
CA PHE A 367 -11.94 -22.61 -35.04
C PHE A 367 -11.79 -21.51 -34.00
N MET A 368 -12.34 -21.69 -32.79
CA MET A 368 -12.25 -20.77 -31.68
C MET A 368 -10.90 -20.85 -30.92
N GLY A 369 -10.03 -21.80 -31.24
CA GLY A 369 -8.75 -22.01 -30.56
C GLY A 369 -8.87 -22.44 -29.07
N LEU A 370 -10.04 -23.02 -28.68
CA LEU A 370 -10.34 -23.36 -27.28
C LEU A 370 -9.97 -24.81 -26.97
N ALA A 371 -8.98 -25.01 -26.08
CA ALA A 371 -8.50 -26.34 -25.67
C ALA A 371 -9.39 -27.08 -24.64
N GLY A 372 -10.33 -26.42 -23.96
CA GLY A 372 -11.12 -26.93 -22.84
C GLY A 372 -12.49 -27.50 -23.28
N ARG A 373 -12.70 -28.79 -23.09
CA ARG A 373 -13.89 -29.51 -23.59
C ARG A 373 -15.20 -29.34 -22.79
N ARG A 374 -15.15 -29.03 -21.51
CA ARG A 374 -16.34 -29.13 -20.62
C ARG A 374 -17.35 -27.98 -20.74
N ASN A 375 -16.92 -26.77 -21.07
CA ASN A 375 -17.79 -25.59 -21.04
C ASN A 375 -18.16 -24.99 -22.40
N PHE A 376 -17.61 -25.50 -23.53
CA PHE A 376 -17.86 -24.91 -24.84
C PHE A 376 -19.34 -24.96 -25.25
N SER A 377 -20.01 -26.07 -24.99
CA SER A 377 -21.44 -26.20 -25.29
C SER A 377 -22.31 -25.27 -24.47
N GLU A 378 -22.01 -25.14 -23.17
CA GLU A 378 -22.78 -24.28 -22.25
C GLU A 378 -22.51 -22.79 -22.54
N LYS A 379 -21.27 -22.44 -22.81
CA LYS A 379 -20.87 -21.04 -22.97
C LYS A 379 -21.18 -20.47 -24.36
N TYR A 380 -21.14 -21.29 -25.41
CA TYR A 380 -21.26 -20.79 -26.79
C TYR A 380 -22.39 -21.43 -27.58
N ILE A 381 -22.56 -22.75 -27.56
CA ILE A 381 -23.56 -23.41 -28.43
C ILE A 381 -24.98 -23.18 -27.92
N LYS A 382 -25.24 -23.40 -26.62
CA LYS A 382 -26.58 -23.22 -26.06
C LYS A 382 -27.12 -21.79 -26.23
N PRO A 383 -26.35 -20.73 -25.85
CA PRO A 383 -26.84 -19.37 -26.07
C PRO A 383 -27.11 -19.03 -27.53
N LEU A 384 -26.31 -19.53 -28.46
CA LEU A 384 -26.52 -19.30 -29.90
C LEU A 384 -27.73 -20.03 -30.46
N LEU A 385 -28.05 -21.20 -29.90
CA LEU A 385 -29.30 -21.93 -30.21
C LEU A 385 -30.53 -21.21 -29.64
N GLU A 386 -30.47 -20.76 -28.39
CA GLU A 386 -31.52 -20.00 -27.70
C GLU A 386 -31.81 -18.66 -28.39
N MET A 387 -30.76 -17.98 -28.86
CA MET A 387 -30.88 -16.74 -29.64
C MET A 387 -31.32 -16.98 -31.12
N GLY A 388 -31.50 -18.23 -31.54
CA GLY A 388 -31.88 -18.56 -32.91
C GLY A 388 -30.83 -18.21 -33.96
N LYS A 389 -29.58 -18.00 -33.59
CA LYS A 389 -28.47 -17.63 -34.50
C LYS A 389 -27.92 -18.85 -35.26
N ILE A 390 -27.97 -20.01 -34.63
CA ILE A 390 -27.61 -21.30 -35.24
C ILE A 390 -28.72 -22.32 -34.99
N LYS A 391 -28.79 -23.35 -35.81
CA LYS A 391 -29.72 -24.49 -35.67
C LYS A 391 -28.98 -25.82 -35.69
N MET A 392 -29.55 -26.83 -35.05
CA MET A 392 -29.08 -28.21 -35.12
C MET A 392 -29.47 -28.85 -36.44
N THR A 393 -28.56 -29.63 -37.03
CA THR A 393 -28.89 -30.40 -38.26
C THR A 393 -29.69 -31.69 -37.98
N ILE A 394 -29.64 -32.20 -36.73
CA ILE A 394 -30.36 -33.37 -36.26
C ILE A 394 -30.99 -33.03 -34.91
N PRO A 395 -32.09 -32.24 -34.89
CA PRO A 395 -32.68 -31.77 -33.63
C PRO A 395 -33.27 -32.92 -32.80
N ASP A 396 -33.77 -33.97 -33.41
CA ASP A 396 -34.35 -35.13 -32.72
C ASP A 396 -33.33 -36.00 -32.00
N LYS A 397 -32.03 -35.82 -32.29
CA LYS A 397 -30.92 -36.55 -31.64
C LYS A 397 -29.77 -35.59 -31.30
N PRO A 398 -29.95 -34.71 -30.30
CA PRO A 398 -28.98 -33.65 -29.96
C PRO A 398 -27.59 -34.17 -29.60
N ASN A 399 -27.49 -35.39 -29.04
CA ASN A 399 -26.25 -36.03 -28.64
C ASN A 399 -25.63 -36.95 -29.72
N SER A 400 -26.14 -36.92 -30.93
CA SER A 400 -25.62 -37.72 -32.05
C SER A 400 -24.14 -37.34 -32.32
N ARG A 401 -23.30 -38.36 -32.61
CA ARG A 401 -21.91 -38.15 -33.07
C ARG A 401 -21.83 -37.37 -34.37
N ASN A 402 -22.90 -37.42 -35.18
CA ASN A 402 -23.00 -36.73 -36.47
C ASN A 402 -23.69 -35.36 -36.36
N GLN A 403 -24.01 -34.89 -35.14
CA GLN A 403 -24.64 -33.59 -34.94
C GLN A 403 -23.72 -32.48 -35.46
N LYS A 404 -24.31 -31.58 -36.26
CA LYS A 404 -23.69 -30.37 -36.75
C LYS A 404 -24.58 -29.17 -36.45
N TYR A 405 -23.99 -28.00 -36.52
CA TYR A 405 -24.66 -26.72 -36.26
C TYR A 405 -24.52 -25.83 -37.49
N GLN A 406 -25.60 -25.17 -37.88
CA GLN A 406 -25.66 -24.33 -39.08
C GLN A 406 -26.27 -22.98 -38.73
N LYS A 407 -25.74 -21.90 -39.33
CA LYS A 407 -26.28 -20.55 -39.23
C LYS A 407 -27.72 -20.54 -39.72
N VAL A 408 -28.59 -19.85 -38.99
CA VAL A 408 -29.95 -19.57 -39.43
C VAL A 408 -29.86 -18.35 -40.35
N ASN A 409 -30.21 -18.52 -41.62
CA ASN A 409 -30.41 -17.40 -42.54
C ASN A 409 -31.70 -16.70 -42.13
N SER A 410 -31.63 -15.43 -41.71
CA SER A 410 -32.80 -14.57 -41.62
C SER A 410 -33.31 -14.38 -43.08
N GLU A 411 -34.30 -15.15 -43.48
CA GLU A 411 -35.12 -14.75 -44.61
C GLU A 411 -35.85 -13.47 -44.17
N GLY A 412 -35.86 -12.47 -45.07
CA GLY A 412 -36.20 -11.10 -44.99
C GLY A 412 -37.51 -10.69 -44.33
#